data_7d7dab43849581804b5b40d1cba19928
#
_entry.id   7d7dab43849581804b5b40d1cba19928
#
_cell.length_a   1.000
_cell.length_b   1.000
_cell.length_c   1.000
_cell.angle_alpha   90.00
_cell.angle_beta   90.00
_cell.angle_gamma   90.00
#
_symmetry.space_group_name_H-M   'P 1'
#
loop_
_entity.id
_entity.type
_entity.pdbx_description
1 polymer ?
#
loop_
_entity_poly.entity_id
_entity_poly.type
_entity_poly.pdbx_seq_one_letter_code
_entity_poly.pdbx_strand_id
1 'polypeptide(L)'
;MVDRPNLFVKIPGTEAGFPAIRKLVSEGISVNVTLLFSPEAYRKSALAYIEGLESFISKGKNPSLVTSVASLFVSRLDTLIDRELDEVCQSAVSPLSSERARALRGKAGIANARIVYQIFREIFAKEDFARLAARGARLQRPLWASTGTKNPEYSDVLYIESLIGPDTVNTLPIETLYAFIDHGTVRRSIDMGDGTSVTGTDSPQSVLGKISRLGLSVESVYSRLLQEGIAGFDASYKNLLVRIVQKSGGRI
;
A
#
# COMPACT_ATOMS: atom_id res chain seq x y z
N MET A 1 24.23 10.13 12.54
CA MET A 1 22.81 9.72 12.61
C MET A 1 21.95 10.96 12.48
N VAL A 2 20.82 10.94 11.75
CA VAL A 2 20.02 12.17 11.49
C VAL A 2 19.16 12.54 12.67
N ASP A 3 18.99 11.93 13.69
CA ASP A 3 18.26 12.19 14.94
C ASP A 3 17.32 13.42 14.90
N ARG A 4 16.19 13.27 14.24
CA ARG A 4 15.15 14.31 14.12
C ARG A 4 13.77 13.69 14.35
N PRO A 5 12.84 14.37 15.06
CA PRO A 5 11.54 13.84 15.43
C PRO A 5 10.59 13.65 14.24
N ASN A 6 10.84 14.30 13.10
CA ASN A 6 10.06 14.18 11.87
C ASN A 6 10.64 13.17 10.87
N LEU A 7 11.64 12.38 11.27
CA LEU A 7 12.23 11.34 10.43
C LEU A 7 11.43 10.04 10.52
N PHE A 8 11.12 9.47 9.35
CA PHE A 8 10.63 8.10 9.23
C PHE A 8 11.68 7.22 8.56
N VAL A 9 12.05 6.11 9.21
CA VAL A 9 12.91 5.10 8.57
C VAL A 9 12.05 4.23 7.66
N LYS A 10 12.43 4.12 6.39
CA LYS A 10 11.68 3.35 5.39
C LYS A 10 12.17 1.89 5.37
N ILE A 11 11.25 0.94 5.60
CA ILE A 11 11.56 -0.49 5.70
C ILE A 11 10.62 -1.28 4.79
N PRO A 12 11.12 -2.18 3.93
CA PRO A 12 10.27 -3.05 3.13
C PRO A 12 9.43 -4.00 3.99
N GLY A 13 8.18 -4.22 3.60
CA GLY A 13 7.26 -5.19 4.21
C GLY A 13 7.58 -6.62 3.79
N THR A 14 8.72 -7.13 4.22
CA THR A 14 9.23 -8.48 3.94
C THR A 14 9.32 -9.30 5.23
N GLU A 15 9.48 -10.61 5.12
CA GLU A 15 9.69 -11.47 6.30
C GLU A 15 10.89 -11.02 7.16
N ALA A 16 11.97 -10.53 6.53
CA ALA A 16 13.11 -9.94 7.25
C ALA A 16 12.81 -8.51 7.76
N GLY A 17 11.90 -7.79 7.11
CA GLY A 17 11.52 -6.42 7.48
C GLY A 17 10.64 -6.34 8.72
N PHE A 18 9.74 -7.30 8.96
CA PHE A 18 8.82 -7.24 10.10
C PHE A 18 9.53 -7.25 11.46
N PRO A 19 10.53 -8.12 11.73
CA PRO A 19 11.33 -8.01 12.95
C PRO A 19 12.07 -6.68 13.09
N ALA A 20 12.58 -6.12 11.99
CA ALA A 20 13.25 -4.82 12.00
C ALA A 20 12.28 -3.68 12.34
N ILE A 21 11.05 -3.69 11.82
CA ILE A 21 9.98 -2.74 12.16
C ILE A 21 9.73 -2.78 13.67
N ARG A 22 9.46 -3.97 14.23
CA ARG A 22 9.25 -4.16 15.67
C ARG A 22 10.43 -3.60 16.50
N LYS A 23 11.65 -3.91 16.10
CA LYS A 23 12.87 -3.44 16.80
C LYS A 23 12.95 -1.93 16.80
N LEU A 24 12.83 -1.27 15.67
CA LEU A 24 12.93 0.18 15.55
C LEU A 24 11.82 0.89 16.33
N VAL A 25 10.58 0.44 16.23
CA VAL A 25 9.46 0.99 17.01
C VAL A 25 9.70 0.81 18.50
N SER A 26 10.25 -0.33 18.93
CA SER A 26 10.62 -0.57 20.35
C SER A 26 11.77 0.30 20.86
N GLU A 27 12.45 1.01 19.98
CA GLU A 27 13.49 2.00 20.27
C GLU A 27 13.01 3.45 20.09
N GLY A 28 11.73 3.64 19.75
CA GLY A 28 11.13 4.96 19.60
C GLY A 28 11.33 5.58 18.20
N ILE A 29 11.69 4.79 17.21
CA ILE A 29 11.92 5.24 15.84
C ILE A 29 10.66 5.08 15.02
N SER A 30 10.19 6.18 14.41
CA SER A 30 9.04 6.19 13.48
C SER A 30 9.40 5.49 12.17
N VAL A 31 8.46 4.71 11.61
CA VAL A 31 8.72 3.89 10.42
C VAL A 31 7.68 4.11 9.32
N ASN A 32 8.16 4.11 8.08
CA ASN A 32 7.33 3.98 6.88
C ASN A 32 7.56 2.58 6.30
N VAL A 33 6.59 1.69 6.51
CA VAL A 33 6.65 0.35 5.91
C VAL A 33 6.30 0.48 4.44
N THR A 34 7.14 -0.05 3.55
CA THR A 34 6.99 0.13 2.11
C THR A 34 6.96 -1.21 1.36
N LEU A 35 6.68 -1.18 0.07
CA LEU A 35 6.54 -2.36 -0.78
C LEU A 35 5.49 -3.34 -0.26
N LEU A 36 4.42 -2.82 0.33
CA LEU A 36 3.25 -3.63 0.64
C LEU A 36 2.40 -3.78 -0.62
N PHE A 37 2.10 -5.02 -0.97
CA PHE A 37 1.23 -5.36 -2.10
C PHE A 37 0.04 -6.20 -1.67
N SER A 38 0.15 -6.99 -0.59
CA SER A 38 -0.90 -7.90 -0.13
C SER A 38 -1.53 -7.48 1.19
N PRO A 39 -2.81 -7.87 1.43
CA PRO A 39 -3.48 -7.71 2.71
C PRO A 39 -2.73 -8.40 3.86
N GLU A 40 -2.14 -9.56 3.60
CA GLU A 40 -1.38 -10.31 4.61
C GLU A 40 -0.10 -9.57 5.02
N ALA A 41 0.66 -9.01 4.07
CA ALA A 41 1.84 -8.21 4.38
C ALA A 41 1.48 -6.96 5.20
N TYR A 42 0.33 -6.32 4.91
CA TYR A 42 -0.19 -5.23 5.72
C TYR A 42 -0.50 -5.69 7.14
N ARG A 43 -1.18 -6.83 7.32
CA ARG A 43 -1.51 -7.40 8.65
C ARG A 43 -0.25 -7.64 9.47
N LYS A 44 0.77 -8.29 8.89
CA LYS A 44 2.07 -8.51 9.54
C LYS A 44 2.76 -7.19 9.93
N SER A 45 2.70 -6.18 9.06
CA SER A 45 3.24 -4.85 9.35
C SER A 45 2.55 -4.19 10.55
N ALA A 46 1.23 -4.24 10.60
CA ALA A 46 0.45 -3.66 11.69
C ALA A 46 0.73 -4.36 13.03
N LEU A 47 0.82 -5.69 13.04
CA LEU A 47 1.15 -6.45 14.23
C LEU A 47 2.58 -6.17 14.72
N ALA A 48 3.56 -6.12 13.81
CA ALA A 48 4.93 -5.76 14.16
C ALA A 48 5.04 -4.35 14.77
N TYR A 49 4.24 -3.40 14.27
CA TYR A 49 4.15 -2.06 14.84
C TYR A 49 3.56 -2.08 16.25
N ILE A 50 2.47 -2.80 16.48
CA ILE A 50 1.81 -2.93 17.79
C ILE A 50 2.76 -3.56 18.82
N GLU A 51 3.40 -4.69 18.48
CA GLU A 51 4.39 -5.37 19.32
C GLU A 51 5.57 -4.46 19.68
N GLY A 52 6.03 -3.65 18.71
CA GLY A 52 7.06 -2.65 18.94
C GLY A 52 6.62 -1.57 19.92
N LEU A 53 5.39 -1.07 19.81
CA LEU A 53 4.81 -0.09 20.75
C LEU A 53 4.67 -0.67 22.16
N GLU A 54 4.19 -1.90 22.30
CA GLU A 54 4.09 -2.58 23.59
C GLU A 54 5.46 -2.67 24.27
N SER A 55 6.47 -3.08 23.51
CA SER A 55 7.85 -3.12 24.03
C SER A 55 8.39 -1.73 24.39
N PHE A 56 8.06 -0.68 23.63
CA PHE A 56 8.46 0.69 23.93
C PHE A 56 7.79 1.22 25.21
N ILE A 57 6.50 0.96 25.35
CA ILE A 57 5.69 1.34 26.51
C ILE A 57 6.16 0.59 27.78
N SER A 58 6.51 -0.68 27.68
CA SER A 58 6.98 -1.47 28.84
C SER A 58 8.29 -0.93 29.43
N LYS A 59 9.08 -0.19 28.63
CA LYS A 59 10.30 0.53 29.07
C LYS A 59 9.99 1.90 29.70
N GLY A 60 8.72 2.23 29.97
CA GLY A 60 8.30 3.51 30.54
C GLY A 60 8.37 4.69 29.57
N LYS A 61 8.45 4.44 28.26
CA LYS A 61 8.59 5.47 27.24
C LYS A 61 7.23 5.98 26.75
N ASN A 62 7.19 7.21 26.23
CA ASN A 62 5.97 7.85 25.72
C ASN A 62 5.69 7.46 24.27
N PRO A 63 4.66 6.64 23.98
CA PRO A 63 4.36 6.16 22.64
C PRO A 63 3.82 7.24 21.69
N SER A 64 3.41 8.41 22.19
CA SER A 64 2.94 9.51 21.34
C SER A 64 4.01 10.09 20.43
N LEU A 65 5.28 9.81 20.71
CA LEU A 65 6.44 10.22 19.92
C LEU A 65 6.71 9.31 18.72
N VAL A 66 6.09 8.13 18.70
CA VAL A 66 6.31 7.13 17.64
C VAL A 66 5.11 7.09 16.71
N THR A 67 5.36 7.23 15.42
CA THR A 67 4.33 7.17 14.39
C THR A 67 4.71 6.18 13.30
N SER A 68 3.71 5.67 12.59
CA SER A 68 3.94 4.79 11.46
C SER A 68 2.93 5.00 10.35
N VAL A 69 3.38 4.76 9.13
CA VAL A 69 2.53 4.59 7.94
C VAL A 69 2.90 3.30 7.23
N ALA A 70 1.92 2.69 6.57
CA ALA A 70 2.08 1.45 5.83
C ALA A 70 1.72 1.68 4.36
N SER A 71 2.74 1.74 3.50
CA SER A 71 2.63 2.13 2.09
C SER A 71 2.23 0.95 1.22
N LEU A 72 0.95 0.87 0.88
CA LEU A 72 0.39 -0.08 -0.08
C LEU A 72 0.49 0.50 -1.50
N PHE A 73 1.03 -0.28 -2.43
CA PHE A 73 1.20 0.13 -3.82
C PHE A 73 -0.03 -0.24 -4.64
N VAL A 74 -0.72 0.76 -5.20
CA VAL A 74 -2.03 0.59 -5.84
C VAL A 74 -1.91 0.36 -7.35
N SER A 75 -1.45 1.34 -8.12
CA SER A 75 -1.45 1.25 -9.59
C SER A 75 -0.53 0.18 -10.16
N ARG A 76 0.53 -0.20 -9.43
CA ARG A 76 1.41 -1.29 -9.88
C ARG A 76 0.68 -2.63 -9.93
N LEU A 77 -0.20 -2.88 -8.95
CA LEU A 77 -1.04 -4.08 -8.94
C LEU A 77 -1.99 -4.09 -10.13
N ASP A 78 -2.72 -2.99 -10.37
CA ASP A 78 -3.63 -2.89 -11.51
C ASP A 78 -2.88 -3.05 -12.84
N THR A 79 -1.74 -2.39 -13.02
CA THR A 79 -0.96 -2.48 -14.25
C THR A 79 -0.56 -3.93 -14.58
N LEU A 80 -0.18 -4.72 -13.58
CA LEU A 80 0.23 -6.10 -13.81
C LEU A 80 -0.99 -7.02 -14.03
N ILE A 81 -2.03 -6.87 -13.22
CA ILE A 81 -3.27 -7.64 -13.37
C ILE A 81 -3.96 -7.31 -14.69
N ASP A 82 -4.03 -6.05 -15.09
CA ASP A 82 -4.65 -5.64 -16.35
C ASP A 82 -3.94 -6.24 -17.56
N ARG A 83 -2.60 -6.32 -17.53
CA ARG A 83 -1.85 -7.01 -18.57
C ARG A 83 -2.19 -8.49 -18.65
N GLU A 84 -2.28 -9.18 -17.51
CA GLU A 84 -2.67 -10.59 -17.48
C GLU A 84 -4.15 -10.78 -17.91
N LEU A 85 -5.04 -9.85 -17.57
CA LEU A 85 -6.42 -9.84 -18.07
C LEU A 85 -6.51 -9.62 -19.59
N ASP A 86 -5.64 -8.78 -20.15
CA ASP A 86 -5.56 -8.58 -21.61
C ASP A 86 -5.08 -9.85 -22.32
N GLU A 87 -4.14 -10.61 -21.74
CA GLU A 87 -3.71 -11.92 -22.25
C GLU A 87 -4.88 -12.92 -22.23
N VAL A 88 -5.68 -12.92 -21.15
CA VAL A 88 -6.93 -13.73 -21.09
C VAL A 88 -7.92 -13.30 -22.19
N CYS A 89 -8.08 -11.99 -22.42
CA CYS A 89 -8.96 -11.49 -23.48
C CYS A 89 -8.54 -11.96 -24.88
N GLN A 90 -7.24 -12.00 -25.15
CA GLN A 90 -6.68 -12.41 -26.44
C GLN A 90 -6.76 -13.93 -26.67
N SER A 91 -6.62 -14.72 -25.60
CA SER A 91 -6.63 -16.18 -25.66
C SER A 91 -8.02 -16.79 -25.44
N ALA A 92 -9.04 -15.97 -25.11
CA ALA A 92 -10.36 -16.46 -24.75
C ALA A 92 -11.09 -17.12 -25.92
N VAL A 93 -11.50 -18.36 -25.71
CA VAL A 93 -12.32 -19.14 -26.67
C VAL A 93 -13.76 -18.62 -26.75
N SER A 94 -14.22 -17.88 -25.73
CA SER A 94 -15.59 -17.39 -25.59
C SER A 94 -15.63 -15.87 -25.48
N PRO A 95 -16.51 -15.17 -26.24
CA PRO A 95 -16.74 -13.74 -26.09
C PRO A 95 -17.09 -13.32 -24.66
N LEU A 96 -17.84 -14.16 -23.93
CA LEU A 96 -18.22 -13.93 -22.55
C LEU A 96 -17.00 -13.89 -21.59
N SER A 97 -15.98 -14.71 -21.83
CA SER A 97 -14.75 -14.71 -21.03
C SER A 97 -13.96 -13.42 -21.25
N SER A 98 -13.84 -12.96 -22.49
CA SER A 98 -13.23 -11.66 -22.82
C SER A 98 -13.97 -10.49 -22.17
N GLU A 99 -15.28 -10.47 -22.22
CA GLU A 99 -16.10 -9.42 -21.62
C GLU A 99 -15.90 -9.37 -20.09
N ARG A 100 -15.90 -10.53 -19.42
CA ARG A 100 -15.66 -10.64 -17.97
C ARG A 100 -14.27 -10.14 -17.60
N ALA A 101 -13.24 -10.48 -18.37
CA ALA A 101 -11.88 -10.02 -18.12
C ALA A 101 -11.78 -8.48 -18.29
N ARG A 102 -12.33 -7.92 -19.37
CA ARG A 102 -12.36 -6.46 -19.59
C ARG A 102 -13.07 -5.72 -18.47
N ALA A 103 -14.18 -6.27 -17.96
CA ALA A 103 -14.95 -5.65 -16.88
C ALA A 103 -14.21 -5.59 -15.54
N LEU A 104 -13.08 -6.30 -15.37
CA LEU A 104 -12.27 -6.33 -14.15
C LEU A 104 -11.05 -5.41 -14.21
N ARG A 105 -10.71 -4.85 -15.37
CA ARG A 105 -9.58 -3.94 -15.54
C ARG A 105 -9.76 -2.69 -14.66
N GLY A 106 -8.65 -2.22 -14.07
CA GLY A 106 -8.60 -1.04 -13.21
C GLY A 106 -9.27 -1.22 -11.84
N LYS A 107 -9.59 -2.45 -11.43
CA LYS A 107 -10.33 -2.72 -10.19
C LYS A 107 -9.53 -3.44 -9.12
N ALA A 108 -8.48 -4.16 -9.48
CA ALA A 108 -7.73 -5.00 -8.55
C ALA A 108 -7.04 -4.18 -7.47
N GLY A 109 -6.38 -3.08 -7.83
CA GLY A 109 -5.66 -2.21 -6.90
C GLY A 109 -6.59 -1.53 -5.91
N ILE A 110 -7.73 -1.04 -6.37
CA ILE A 110 -8.76 -0.42 -5.50
C ILE A 110 -9.37 -1.46 -4.57
N ALA A 111 -9.73 -2.65 -5.09
CA ALA A 111 -10.28 -3.73 -4.27
C ALA A 111 -9.27 -4.16 -3.19
N ASN A 112 -8.01 -4.33 -3.55
CA ASN A 112 -6.94 -4.68 -2.63
C ASN A 112 -6.75 -3.63 -1.53
N ALA A 113 -6.73 -2.34 -1.89
CA ALA A 113 -6.62 -1.24 -0.94
C ALA A 113 -7.81 -1.19 0.04
N ARG A 114 -9.02 -1.45 -0.44
CA ARG A 114 -10.23 -1.52 0.40
C ARG A 114 -10.18 -2.70 1.38
N ILE A 115 -9.66 -3.86 0.96
CA ILE A 115 -9.44 -5.00 1.87
C ILE A 115 -8.42 -4.62 2.95
N VAL A 116 -7.32 -3.97 2.57
CA VAL A 116 -6.32 -3.47 3.52
C VAL A 116 -6.94 -2.47 4.50
N TYR A 117 -7.80 -1.59 4.04
CA TYR A 117 -8.51 -0.65 4.92
C TYR A 117 -9.48 -1.35 5.90
N GLN A 118 -10.16 -2.40 5.47
CA GLN A 118 -10.98 -3.24 6.36
C GLN A 118 -10.12 -3.88 7.45
N ILE A 119 -8.96 -4.44 7.09
CA ILE A 119 -8.00 -5.02 8.03
C ILE A 119 -7.45 -3.95 8.99
N PHE A 120 -7.14 -2.76 8.50
CA PHE A 120 -6.74 -1.63 9.32
C PHE A 120 -7.79 -1.33 10.40
N ARG A 121 -9.03 -1.16 10.01
CA ARG A 121 -10.12 -0.89 10.94
C ARG A 121 -10.31 -2.02 11.94
N GLU A 122 -10.25 -3.27 11.48
CA GLU A 122 -10.36 -4.46 12.34
C GLU A 122 -9.26 -4.51 13.41
N ILE A 123 -8.00 -4.30 13.03
CA ILE A 123 -6.86 -4.42 13.95
C ILE A 123 -6.88 -3.27 14.97
N PHE A 124 -7.06 -2.03 14.51
CA PHE A 124 -6.94 -0.86 15.37
C PHE A 124 -8.23 -0.51 16.13
N ALA A 125 -9.34 -1.20 15.86
CA ALA A 125 -10.55 -1.13 16.70
C ALA A 125 -10.54 -2.14 17.86
N LYS A 126 -9.58 -3.09 17.89
CA LYS A 126 -9.51 -4.09 18.98
C LYS A 126 -9.17 -3.48 20.33
N GLU A 127 -9.63 -4.11 21.38
CA GLU A 127 -9.41 -3.68 22.76
C GLU A 127 -7.92 -3.59 23.11
N ASP A 128 -7.10 -4.50 22.56
CA ASP A 128 -5.65 -4.50 22.77
C ASP A 128 -5.01 -3.20 22.30
N PHE A 129 -5.37 -2.71 21.10
CA PHE A 129 -4.87 -1.41 20.65
C PHE A 129 -5.49 -0.25 21.43
N ALA A 130 -6.76 -0.33 21.85
CA ALA A 130 -7.38 0.72 22.65
C ALA A 130 -6.63 0.97 23.96
N ARG A 131 -6.08 -0.06 24.59
CA ARG A 131 -5.22 0.06 25.80
C ARG A 131 -3.91 0.83 25.50
N LEU A 132 -3.32 0.63 24.33
CA LEU A 132 -2.13 1.37 23.91
C LEU A 132 -2.49 2.82 23.54
N ALA A 133 -3.60 3.03 22.86
CA ALA A 133 -4.12 4.35 22.51
C ALA A 133 -4.44 5.20 23.75
N ALA A 134 -4.99 4.62 24.80
CA ALA A 134 -5.20 5.29 26.09
C ALA A 134 -3.89 5.79 26.74
N ARG A 135 -2.74 5.22 26.34
CA ARG A 135 -1.39 5.67 26.74
C ARG A 135 -0.75 6.62 25.74
N GLY A 136 -1.48 7.03 24.69
CA GLY A 136 -1.02 7.97 23.68
C GLY A 136 -0.45 7.33 22.41
N ALA A 137 -0.53 6.00 22.22
CA ALA A 137 -0.12 5.34 21.00
C ALA A 137 -0.96 5.80 19.81
N ARG A 138 -0.30 5.96 18.64
CA ARG A 138 -0.94 6.37 17.39
C ARG A 138 -1.17 5.18 16.48
N LEU A 139 -2.17 5.28 15.61
CA LEU A 139 -2.44 4.28 14.57
C LEU A 139 -1.29 4.19 13.57
N GLN A 140 -1.01 3.00 13.03
CA GLN A 140 -0.27 2.86 11.79
C GLN A 140 -1.24 3.08 10.63
N ARG A 141 -1.22 4.27 10.05
CA ARG A 141 -2.17 4.64 8.99
C ARG A 141 -1.80 3.98 7.67
N PRO A 142 -2.78 3.41 6.93
CA PRO A 142 -2.58 3.03 5.54
C PRO A 142 -2.15 4.24 4.72
N LEU A 143 -1.12 4.04 3.88
CA LEU A 143 -0.66 5.05 2.94
C LEU A 143 -0.79 4.49 1.53
N TRP A 144 -1.59 5.13 0.72
CA TRP A 144 -1.76 4.77 -0.69
C TRP A 144 -0.58 5.33 -1.48
N ALA A 145 0.24 4.41 -1.99
CA ALA A 145 1.42 4.71 -2.79
C ALA A 145 1.19 4.30 -4.25
N SER A 146 1.91 4.93 -5.17
CA SER A 146 1.76 4.68 -6.61
C SER A 146 0.31 4.90 -7.06
N THR A 147 -0.24 6.08 -6.78
CA THR A 147 -1.64 6.43 -7.09
C THR A 147 -1.78 7.28 -8.35
N GLY A 148 -0.71 7.53 -9.08
CA GLY A 148 -0.78 8.06 -10.44
C GLY A 148 -1.25 6.97 -11.41
N THR A 149 -2.24 7.31 -12.24
CA THR A 149 -2.78 6.42 -13.26
C THR A 149 -1.77 6.21 -14.38
N LYS A 150 -1.61 4.97 -14.83
CA LYS A 150 -0.66 4.58 -15.89
C LYS A 150 -1.34 4.33 -17.22
N ASN A 151 -2.58 3.86 -17.19
CA ASN A 151 -3.37 3.58 -18.38
C ASN A 151 -4.14 4.86 -18.79
N PRO A 152 -3.96 5.38 -20.02
CA PRO A 152 -4.65 6.59 -20.49
C PRO A 152 -6.16 6.41 -20.65
N GLU A 153 -6.67 5.17 -20.62
CA GLU A 153 -8.12 4.89 -20.65
C GLU A 153 -8.80 5.15 -19.31
N TYR A 154 -8.03 5.30 -18.23
CA TYR A 154 -8.58 5.55 -16.89
C TYR A 154 -8.50 7.04 -16.54
N SER A 155 -9.43 7.48 -15.69
CA SER A 155 -9.34 8.81 -15.10
C SER A 155 -7.99 9.00 -14.41
N ASP A 156 -7.34 10.12 -14.60
CA ASP A 156 -6.06 10.47 -13.99
C ASP A 156 -6.15 10.67 -12.47
N VAL A 157 -7.37 10.80 -11.93
CA VAL A 157 -7.67 10.88 -10.50
C VAL A 157 -8.33 9.60 -9.93
N LEU A 158 -8.41 8.52 -10.72
CA LEU A 158 -9.11 7.28 -10.38
C LEU A 158 -8.79 6.77 -8.97
N TYR A 159 -7.50 6.59 -8.67
CA TYR A 159 -7.08 5.98 -7.39
C TYR A 159 -7.25 6.92 -6.21
N ILE A 160 -7.14 8.24 -6.43
CA ILE A 160 -7.35 9.22 -5.36
C ILE A 160 -8.83 9.19 -4.96
N GLU A 161 -9.72 9.43 -5.90
CA GLU A 161 -11.15 9.49 -5.65
C GLU A 161 -11.72 8.21 -5.04
N SER A 162 -11.18 7.06 -5.46
CA SER A 162 -11.66 5.75 -5.00
C SER A 162 -11.22 5.37 -3.58
N LEU A 163 -10.23 6.08 -3.01
CA LEU A 163 -9.56 5.67 -1.76
C LEU A 163 -9.56 6.76 -0.67
N ILE A 164 -10.42 7.76 -0.78
CA ILE A 164 -10.57 8.80 0.25
C ILE A 164 -11.28 8.20 1.47
N GLY A 165 -10.65 8.31 2.63
CA GLY A 165 -11.24 7.85 3.89
C GLY A 165 -10.50 8.33 5.12
N PRO A 166 -11.12 8.21 6.32
CA PRO A 166 -10.50 8.58 7.58
C PRO A 166 -9.20 7.82 7.84
N ASP A 167 -8.26 8.46 8.49
CA ASP A 167 -6.99 7.88 8.93
C ASP A 167 -6.12 7.30 7.80
N THR A 168 -6.33 7.75 6.57
CA THR A 168 -5.50 7.37 5.42
C THR A 168 -4.54 8.50 5.01
N VAL A 169 -3.47 8.12 4.32
CA VAL A 169 -2.51 9.04 3.70
C VAL A 169 -2.40 8.68 2.22
N ASN A 170 -2.20 9.64 1.35
CA ASN A 170 -1.90 9.40 -0.06
C ASN A 170 -0.62 10.13 -0.44
N THR A 171 0.25 9.47 -1.22
CA THR A 171 1.42 10.08 -1.85
C THR A 171 1.24 9.99 -3.35
N LEU A 172 1.09 11.15 -3.98
CA LEU A 172 0.77 11.24 -5.39
C LEU A 172 1.84 12.04 -6.16
N PRO A 173 2.03 11.75 -7.46
CA PRO A 173 2.82 12.58 -8.34
C PRO A 173 2.23 14.01 -8.40
N ILE A 174 3.08 14.98 -8.70
CA ILE A 174 2.65 16.39 -8.74
C ILE A 174 1.57 16.62 -9.82
N GLU A 175 1.68 15.94 -10.95
CA GLU A 175 0.72 16.01 -12.05
C GLU A 175 -0.65 15.52 -11.60
N THR A 176 -0.67 14.41 -10.86
CA THR A 176 -1.92 13.83 -10.31
C THR A 176 -2.52 14.76 -9.24
N LEU A 177 -1.68 15.48 -8.46
CA LEU A 177 -2.17 16.47 -7.51
C LEU A 177 -2.85 17.63 -8.23
N TYR A 178 -2.25 18.15 -9.29
CA TYR A 178 -2.85 19.23 -10.06
C TYR A 178 -4.14 18.80 -10.75
N ALA A 179 -4.20 17.60 -11.32
CA ALA A 179 -5.43 17.03 -11.88
C ALA A 179 -6.55 16.94 -10.82
N PHE A 180 -6.19 16.48 -9.61
CA PHE A 180 -7.17 16.39 -8.53
C PHE A 180 -7.65 17.75 -8.02
N ILE A 181 -6.79 18.78 -8.01
CA ILE A 181 -7.18 20.15 -7.66
C ILE A 181 -8.11 20.75 -8.74
N ASP A 182 -7.85 20.44 -10.02
CA ASP A 182 -8.60 20.99 -11.16
C ASP A 182 -10.01 20.40 -11.28
N HIS A 183 -10.13 19.07 -11.24
CA HIS A 183 -11.40 18.40 -11.52
C HIS A 183 -11.75 17.24 -10.57
N GLY A 184 -10.92 16.97 -9.54
CA GLY A 184 -11.17 15.89 -8.60
C GLY A 184 -12.31 16.20 -7.64
N THR A 185 -12.97 15.14 -7.18
CA THR A 185 -14.09 15.22 -6.24
C THR A 185 -13.71 14.66 -4.87
N VAL A 186 -13.80 15.50 -3.83
CA VAL A 186 -13.57 15.08 -2.45
C VAL A 186 -14.83 14.44 -1.89
N ARG A 187 -14.83 13.11 -1.84
CA ARG A 187 -15.91 12.33 -1.25
C ARG A 187 -15.35 11.09 -0.57
N ARG A 188 -15.85 10.78 0.64
CA ARG A 188 -15.51 9.50 1.28
C ARG A 188 -15.94 8.34 0.38
N SER A 189 -15.01 7.47 0.03
CA SER A 189 -15.22 6.44 -1.00
C SER A 189 -14.65 5.07 -0.63
N ILE A 190 -13.72 5.01 0.33
CA ILE A 190 -12.98 3.79 0.62
C ILE A 190 -13.81 2.67 1.25
N ASP A 191 -14.78 3.03 2.06
CA ASP A 191 -15.66 2.10 2.82
C ASP A 191 -17.14 2.21 2.41
N MET A 192 -17.43 2.89 1.32
CA MET A 192 -18.78 2.93 0.74
C MET A 192 -19.07 1.60 0.07
N GLY A 193 -19.53 0.61 0.85
CA GLY A 193 -19.92 -0.72 0.40
C GLY A 193 -21.34 -0.82 -0.12
N ASP A 194 -22.05 0.28 -0.33
CA ASP A 194 -23.50 0.36 -0.48
C ASP A 194 -24.01 1.09 -1.72
N GLY A 195 -23.60 0.63 -2.88
CA GLY A 195 -24.28 1.00 -4.12
C GLY A 195 -23.89 2.34 -4.76
N THR A 196 -22.96 3.10 -4.20
CA THR A 196 -22.38 4.30 -4.84
C THR A 196 -20.95 4.09 -5.33
N SER A 197 -20.57 2.83 -5.53
CA SER A 197 -19.27 2.49 -6.07
C SER A 197 -19.11 3.04 -7.48
N VAL A 198 -18.07 3.82 -7.71
CA VAL A 198 -17.62 4.22 -9.06
C VAL A 198 -17.32 2.99 -9.94
N THR A 199 -17.24 1.81 -9.34
CA THR A 199 -16.84 0.55 -9.99
C THR A 199 -17.86 -0.60 -9.88
N GLY A 200 -19.13 -0.34 -9.52
CA GLY A 200 -20.19 -1.37 -9.48
C GLY A 200 -20.36 -2.09 -8.12
N THR A 201 -21.37 -2.94 -8.04
CA THR A 201 -21.93 -3.58 -6.84
C THR A 201 -21.07 -4.67 -6.20
N ASP A 202 -19.85 -4.91 -6.66
CA ASP A 202 -19.02 -6.01 -6.19
C ASP A 202 -18.22 -5.65 -4.92
N SER A 203 -18.30 -6.51 -3.92
CA SER A 203 -17.39 -6.40 -2.76
C SER A 203 -15.92 -6.52 -3.22
N PRO A 204 -14.97 -5.90 -2.49
CA PRO A 204 -13.54 -6.02 -2.82
C PRO A 204 -13.08 -7.48 -2.95
N GLN A 205 -13.56 -8.36 -2.08
CA GLN A 205 -13.25 -9.79 -2.12
C GLN A 205 -13.85 -10.47 -3.36
N SER A 206 -15.04 -10.05 -3.78
CA SER A 206 -15.67 -10.56 -5.01
C SER A 206 -14.87 -10.19 -6.24
N VAL A 207 -14.33 -8.98 -6.33
CA VAL A 207 -13.49 -8.52 -7.44
C VAL A 207 -12.25 -9.41 -7.58
N LEU A 208 -11.47 -9.59 -6.50
CA LEU A 208 -10.28 -10.45 -6.52
C LEU A 208 -10.65 -11.91 -6.78
N GLY A 209 -11.77 -12.39 -6.22
CA GLY A 209 -12.26 -13.75 -6.49
C GLY A 209 -12.68 -13.95 -7.95
N LYS A 210 -13.23 -12.94 -8.64
CA LYS A 210 -13.53 -13.01 -10.08
C LYS A 210 -12.26 -13.08 -10.91
N ILE A 211 -11.22 -12.32 -10.56
CA ILE A 211 -9.90 -12.38 -11.20
C ILE A 211 -9.32 -13.80 -11.07
N SER A 212 -9.36 -14.37 -9.86
CA SER A 212 -8.86 -15.73 -9.63
C SER A 212 -9.64 -16.79 -10.42
N ARG A 213 -10.97 -16.63 -10.62
CA ARG A 213 -11.78 -17.56 -11.44
C ARG A 213 -11.44 -17.51 -12.94
N LEU A 214 -10.76 -16.47 -13.39
CA LEU A 214 -10.21 -16.40 -14.75
C LEU A 214 -8.85 -17.10 -14.88
N GLY A 215 -8.37 -17.76 -13.82
CA GLY A 215 -7.11 -18.50 -13.79
C GLY A 215 -5.90 -17.65 -13.36
N LEU A 216 -6.09 -16.39 -12.98
CA LEU A 216 -5.01 -15.52 -12.53
C LEU A 216 -4.74 -15.67 -11.03
N SER A 217 -3.48 -15.86 -10.65
CA SER A 217 -3.07 -15.94 -9.25
C SER A 217 -2.67 -14.56 -8.73
N VAL A 218 -3.56 -13.93 -7.98
CA VAL A 218 -3.31 -12.63 -7.35
C VAL A 218 -2.11 -12.71 -6.38
N GLU A 219 -1.94 -13.83 -5.68
CA GLU A 219 -0.81 -14.10 -4.77
C GLU A 219 0.52 -14.15 -5.51
N SER A 220 0.55 -14.75 -6.70
CA SER A 220 1.73 -14.75 -7.57
C SER A 220 2.10 -13.33 -7.99
N VAL A 221 1.11 -12.51 -8.32
CA VAL A 221 1.30 -11.10 -8.68
C VAL A 221 1.88 -10.30 -7.50
N TYR A 222 1.37 -10.49 -6.28
CA TYR A 222 1.95 -9.86 -5.08
C TYR A 222 3.41 -10.22 -4.89
N SER A 223 3.74 -11.50 -4.99
CA SER A 223 5.10 -12.01 -4.81
C SER A 223 6.05 -11.43 -5.86
N ARG A 224 5.63 -11.41 -7.12
CA ARG A 224 6.39 -10.83 -8.23
C ARG A 224 6.65 -9.34 -8.04
N LEU A 225 5.63 -8.56 -7.69
CA LEU A 225 5.75 -7.13 -7.46
C LEU A 225 6.68 -6.80 -6.29
N LEU A 226 6.67 -7.62 -5.23
CA LEU A 226 7.59 -7.48 -4.11
C LEU A 226 9.04 -7.73 -4.55
N GLN A 227 9.30 -8.80 -5.29
CA GLN A 227 10.63 -9.12 -5.81
C GLN A 227 11.16 -8.02 -6.74
N GLU A 228 10.34 -7.56 -7.69
CA GLU A 228 10.68 -6.46 -8.61
C GLU A 228 10.95 -5.16 -7.83
N GLY A 229 10.18 -4.88 -6.77
CA GLY A 229 10.36 -3.72 -5.90
C GLY A 229 11.68 -3.75 -5.14
N ILE A 230 12.06 -4.90 -4.58
CA ILE A 230 13.33 -5.09 -3.88
C ILE A 230 14.50 -4.94 -4.84
N ALA A 231 14.43 -5.59 -6.00
CA ALA A 231 15.47 -5.49 -7.02
C ALA A 231 15.65 -4.04 -7.52
N GLY A 232 14.54 -3.29 -7.65
CA GLY A 232 14.58 -1.87 -8.01
C GLY A 232 15.27 -1.00 -6.95
N PHE A 233 15.06 -1.25 -5.66
CA PHE A 233 15.75 -0.55 -4.58
C PHE A 233 17.26 -0.88 -4.58
N ASP A 234 17.62 -2.16 -4.73
CA ASP A 234 19.03 -2.58 -4.78
C ASP A 234 19.77 -1.92 -5.97
N ALA A 235 19.16 -1.94 -7.14
CA ALA A 235 19.71 -1.27 -8.32
C ALA A 235 19.87 0.25 -8.10
N SER A 236 18.87 0.91 -7.52
CA SER A 236 18.93 2.34 -7.23
C SER A 236 20.03 2.68 -6.23
N TYR A 237 20.20 1.87 -5.20
CA TYR A 237 21.25 2.03 -4.20
C TYR A 237 22.65 1.86 -4.82
N LYS A 238 22.85 0.81 -5.60
CA LYS A 238 24.12 0.58 -6.32
C LYS A 238 24.45 1.75 -7.25
N ASN A 239 23.48 2.25 -8.00
CA ASN A 239 23.65 3.41 -8.87
C ASN A 239 24.01 4.67 -8.07
N LEU A 240 23.41 4.88 -6.89
CA LEU A 240 23.74 6.00 -6.01
C LEU A 240 25.22 5.93 -5.56
N LEU A 241 25.68 4.77 -5.12
CA LEU A 241 27.06 4.56 -4.71
C LEU A 241 28.04 4.86 -5.86
N VAL A 242 27.77 4.34 -7.06
CA VAL A 242 28.60 4.63 -8.26
C VAL A 242 28.67 6.14 -8.52
N ARG A 243 27.53 6.85 -8.45
CA ARG A 243 27.52 8.31 -8.66
C ARG A 243 28.28 9.07 -7.58
N ILE A 244 28.24 8.63 -6.33
CA ILE A 244 29.00 9.24 -5.23
C ILE A 244 30.49 9.06 -5.50
N VAL A 245 30.95 7.85 -5.83
CA VAL A 245 32.37 7.57 -6.18
C VAL A 245 32.83 8.44 -7.35
N GLN A 246 32.05 8.52 -8.42
CA GLN A 246 32.38 9.36 -9.57
C GLN A 246 32.52 10.85 -9.19
N LYS A 247 31.60 11.38 -8.37
CA LYS A 247 31.63 12.79 -7.93
C LYS A 247 32.74 13.08 -6.92
N SER A 248 33.14 12.10 -6.11
CA SER A 248 34.23 12.25 -5.13
C SER A 248 35.63 12.09 -5.73
N GLY A 249 35.75 11.91 -7.04
CA GLY A 249 37.02 11.68 -7.73
C GLY A 249 37.72 10.37 -7.30
N GLY A 250 36.92 9.35 -6.94
CA GLY A 250 37.42 8.06 -6.49
C GLY A 250 37.95 8.04 -5.06
N ARG A 251 37.70 9.09 -4.28
CA ARG A 251 38.05 9.16 -2.86
C ARG A 251 36.84 8.74 -2.01
N ILE A 252 36.81 7.47 -1.59
CA ILE A 252 35.99 6.95 -0.50
C ILE A 252 36.90 6.15 0.42
#